data_c7e3faad5bd29783d728f0e081902b18
#
_entry.id   c7e3faad5bd29783d728f0e081902b18
#
_cell.length_a   1.000
_cell.length_b   1.000
_cell.length_c   1.000
_cell.angle_alpha   90.00
_cell.angle_beta   90.00
_cell.angle_gamma   90.00
#
_symmetry.space_group_name_H-M   'P 1'
#
loop_
_entity.id
_entity.type
_entity.pdbx_description
1 polymer ?
#
loop_
_entity_poly.entity_id
_entity_poly.type
_entity_poly.pdbx_seq_one_letter_code
_entity_poly.pdbx_strand_id
1 'polypeptide(L)'
;MVKCLQDGGIIIYPTDTIYGIGCDIFKPKSVERITEILGDKKKKNAMTFICSDLSNLSDYTKPIPNNIFKVMKKVLPGPFTFILEANNNVPKLLQSNKKTVGIRVPNNNIIREIVRQLGHPILSTSVKDDDEVIEYTTDPELIHEKYDRMVDIVIDGGYGDNTPSTVADCTSGDIEIVREGKGDISILQ
;
A
#
# COMPACT_ATOMS: atom_id res chain seq x y z
N MET A 1 -11.08 -11.75 8.08
CA MET A 1 -10.05 -10.83 7.63
C MET A 1 -9.87 -9.67 8.60
N VAL A 2 -10.87 -8.84 8.88
CA VAL A 2 -10.76 -7.72 9.83
C VAL A 2 -10.29 -8.17 11.22
N LYS A 3 -10.92 -9.23 11.77
CA LYS A 3 -10.48 -9.78 13.06
C LYS A 3 -9.03 -10.29 13.02
N CYS A 4 -8.59 -10.92 11.94
CA CYS A 4 -7.20 -11.35 11.76
C CYS A 4 -6.24 -10.16 11.87
N LEU A 5 -6.51 -9.06 11.17
CA LEU A 5 -5.72 -7.82 11.26
C LEU A 5 -5.72 -7.25 12.68
N GLN A 6 -6.89 -7.15 13.32
CA GLN A 6 -7.02 -6.67 14.70
C GLN A 6 -6.25 -7.53 15.71
N ASP A 7 -6.15 -8.83 15.47
CA ASP A 7 -5.39 -9.76 16.29
C ASP A 7 -3.88 -9.76 15.96
N GLY A 8 -3.44 -8.96 14.98
CA GLY A 8 -2.05 -8.82 14.55
C GLY A 8 -1.62 -9.78 13.44
N GLY A 9 -2.58 -10.33 12.70
CA GLY A 9 -2.31 -11.15 11.54
C GLY A 9 -1.85 -10.34 10.33
N ILE A 10 -1.27 -11.05 9.35
CA ILE A 10 -0.83 -10.54 8.06
C ILE A 10 -1.70 -11.15 6.99
N ILE A 11 -2.16 -10.32 6.05
CA ILE A 11 -2.96 -10.77 4.91
C ILE A 11 -2.27 -10.46 3.59
N ILE A 12 -2.47 -11.35 2.60
CA ILE A 12 -2.20 -11.07 1.19
C ILE A 12 -3.55 -10.89 0.49
N TYR A 13 -3.64 -9.89 -0.38
CA TYR A 13 -4.91 -9.47 -0.98
C TYR A 13 -4.73 -8.92 -2.39
N PRO A 14 -5.77 -9.04 -3.25
CA PRO A 14 -5.79 -8.48 -4.59
C PRO A 14 -5.92 -6.96 -4.56
N THR A 15 -5.34 -6.31 -5.58
CA THR A 15 -5.52 -4.88 -5.85
C THR A 15 -5.88 -4.68 -7.32
N ASP A 16 -5.96 -3.43 -7.76
CA ASP A 16 -6.09 -3.04 -9.17
C ASP A 16 -4.75 -3.08 -9.95
N THR A 17 -3.67 -3.47 -9.28
CA THR A 17 -2.34 -3.72 -9.84
C THR A 17 -1.84 -5.10 -9.39
N ILE A 18 -0.69 -5.17 -8.75
CA ILE A 18 -0.13 -6.40 -8.18
C ILE A 18 -0.75 -6.71 -6.82
N TYR A 19 -0.70 -7.97 -6.40
CA TYR A 19 -1.09 -8.37 -5.05
C TYR A 19 -0.30 -7.63 -3.99
N GLY A 20 -0.98 -7.27 -2.91
CA GLY A 20 -0.38 -6.63 -1.73
C GLY A 20 -0.29 -7.58 -0.55
N ILE A 21 0.74 -7.39 0.28
CA ILE A 21 0.87 -7.99 1.61
C ILE A 21 0.77 -6.87 2.64
N GLY A 22 -0.05 -7.05 3.68
CA GLY A 22 -0.30 -5.98 4.64
C GLY A 22 -0.71 -6.43 6.02
N CYS A 23 -0.60 -5.50 6.97
CA CYS A 23 -1.01 -5.65 8.36
C CYS A 23 -1.60 -4.36 8.93
N ASP A 24 -2.20 -4.45 10.09
CA ASP A 24 -2.68 -3.30 10.86
C ASP A 24 -1.50 -2.38 11.26
N ILE A 25 -1.62 -1.07 10.97
CA ILE A 25 -0.59 -0.07 11.30
C ILE A 25 -0.34 0.08 12.81
N PHE A 26 -1.28 -0.33 13.65
CA PHE A 26 -1.19 -0.28 15.11
C PHE A 26 -0.65 -1.56 15.74
N LYS A 27 -0.14 -2.52 14.94
CA LYS A 27 0.45 -3.78 15.40
C LYS A 27 1.95 -3.83 15.08
N PRO A 28 2.83 -3.27 15.93
CA PRO A 28 4.27 -3.18 15.67
C PRO A 28 4.94 -4.53 15.34
N LYS A 29 4.54 -5.59 16.03
CA LYS A 29 5.05 -6.95 15.78
C LYS A 29 4.72 -7.46 14.38
N SER A 30 3.54 -7.12 13.85
CA SER A 30 3.13 -7.50 12.50
C SER A 30 3.92 -6.74 11.44
N VAL A 31 4.23 -5.47 11.70
CA VAL A 31 5.11 -4.65 10.86
C VAL A 31 6.53 -5.24 10.80
N GLU A 32 7.07 -5.67 11.95
CA GLU A 32 8.37 -6.33 12.02
C GLU A 32 8.36 -7.64 11.23
N ARG A 33 7.32 -8.47 11.42
CA ARG A 33 7.13 -9.74 10.70
C ARG A 33 7.06 -9.55 9.18
N ILE A 34 6.32 -8.55 8.68
CA ILE A 34 6.32 -8.22 7.23
C ILE A 34 7.74 -7.88 6.75
N THR A 35 8.48 -7.10 7.55
CA THR A 35 9.85 -6.71 7.18
C THR A 35 10.78 -7.93 7.09
N GLU A 36 10.59 -8.91 7.96
CA GLU A 36 11.34 -10.19 7.93
C GLU A 36 10.97 -11.03 6.72
N ILE A 37 9.67 -11.16 6.40
CA ILE A 37 9.17 -11.87 5.20
C ILE A 37 9.80 -11.29 3.93
N LEU A 38 9.96 -9.98 3.85
CA LEU A 38 10.54 -9.30 2.69
C LEU A 38 12.07 -9.40 2.59
N GLY A 39 12.74 -9.91 3.64
CA GLY A 39 14.19 -10.17 3.66
C GLY A 39 15.11 -8.95 3.56
N ASP A 40 14.59 -7.72 3.58
CA ASP A 40 15.41 -6.51 3.43
C ASP A 40 14.90 -5.35 4.29
N LYS A 41 15.72 -4.97 5.28
CA LYS A 41 15.42 -3.80 6.14
C LYS A 41 15.30 -2.47 5.37
N LYS A 42 15.88 -2.36 4.17
CA LYS A 42 15.75 -1.17 3.31
C LYS A 42 14.35 -1.02 2.71
N LYS A 43 13.58 -2.10 2.64
CA LYS A 43 12.20 -2.08 2.11
C LYS A 43 11.18 -1.42 3.03
N LYS A 44 11.50 -1.09 4.29
CA LYS A 44 10.63 -0.26 5.15
C LYS A 44 10.25 1.07 4.50
N ASN A 45 11.13 1.65 3.70
CA ASN A 45 10.88 2.92 3.01
C ASN A 45 9.94 2.81 1.80
N ALA A 46 9.57 1.59 1.39
CA ALA A 46 8.67 1.33 0.27
C ALA A 46 7.25 0.95 0.73
N MET A 47 6.98 0.98 2.04
CA MET A 47 5.67 0.64 2.58
C MET A 47 4.70 1.82 2.42
N THR A 48 3.45 1.49 2.12
CA THR A 48 2.38 2.43 1.77
C THR A 48 1.17 2.17 2.65
N PHE A 49 0.45 3.21 3.01
CA PHE A 49 -0.85 3.09 3.67
C PHE A 49 -1.93 2.85 2.60
N ILE A 50 -2.63 1.74 2.75
CA ILE A 50 -3.83 1.46 1.96
C ILE A 50 -5.02 2.01 2.72
N CYS A 51 -5.72 2.95 2.08
CA CYS A 51 -6.90 3.60 2.60
C CYS A 51 -8.16 3.12 1.85
N SER A 52 -9.32 3.17 2.51
CA SER A 52 -10.62 2.90 1.87
C SER A 52 -11.04 4.01 0.92
N ASP A 53 -10.70 5.23 1.28
CA ASP A 53 -10.97 6.48 0.55
C ASP A 53 -10.06 7.62 1.04
N LEU A 54 -10.35 8.87 0.65
CA LEU A 54 -9.56 10.06 1.01
C LEU A 54 -10.06 10.81 2.26
N SER A 55 -11.07 10.30 2.96
CA SER A 55 -11.78 11.08 4.00
C SER A 55 -10.91 11.41 5.22
N ASN A 56 -10.02 10.49 5.63
CA ASN A 56 -9.27 10.59 6.87
C ASN A 56 -7.75 10.79 6.66
N LEU A 57 -7.35 11.35 5.51
CA LEU A 57 -5.93 11.57 5.23
C LEU A 57 -5.26 12.52 6.22
N SER A 58 -5.99 13.53 6.70
CA SER A 58 -5.49 14.47 7.71
C SER A 58 -5.05 13.82 9.02
N ASP A 59 -5.53 12.59 9.29
CA ASP A 59 -5.11 11.84 10.47
C ASP A 59 -3.66 11.35 10.34
N TYR A 60 -3.12 11.27 9.12
CA TYR A 60 -1.80 10.70 8.84
C TYR A 60 -0.87 11.64 8.09
N THR A 61 -1.40 12.66 7.41
CA THR A 61 -0.61 13.61 6.61
C THR A 61 -0.66 15.00 7.18
N LYS A 62 0.36 15.81 6.88
CA LYS A 62 0.27 17.26 7.00
C LYS A 62 -0.77 17.80 6.00
N PRO A 63 -1.19 19.07 6.10
CA PRO A 63 -2.11 19.67 5.15
C PRO A 63 -1.63 19.48 3.71
N ILE A 64 -2.48 18.93 2.86
CA ILE A 64 -2.20 18.66 1.45
C ILE A 64 -2.57 19.90 0.64
N PRO A 65 -1.69 20.41 -0.24
CA PRO A 65 -2.02 21.51 -1.14
C PRO A 65 -3.24 21.20 -2.00
N ASN A 66 -4.10 22.21 -2.24
CA ASN A 66 -5.37 22.04 -2.95
C ASN A 66 -5.21 21.51 -4.38
N ASN A 67 -4.15 21.90 -5.10
CA ASN A 67 -3.82 21.38 -6.43
C ASN A 67 -3.57 19.87 -6.38
N ILE A 68 -2.73 19.40 -5.45
CA ILE A 68 -2.42 17.98 -5.27
C ILE A 68 -3.69 17.22 -4.88
N PHE A 69 -4.45 17.71 -3.91
CA PHE A 69 -5.66 17.04 -3.46
C PHE A 69 -6.73 16.91 -4.57
N LYS A 70 -6.85 17.91 -5.46
CA LYS A 70 -7.72 17.82 -6.64
C LYS A 70 -7.30 16.70 -7.60
N VAL A 71 -6.00 16.56 -7.85
CA VAL A 71 -5.46 15.47 -8.68
C VAL A 71 -5.72 14.12 -8.01
N MET A 72 -5.43 13.98 -6.72
CA MET A 72 -5.72 12.75 -5.97
C MET A 72 -7.20 12.34 -6.09
N LYS A 73 -8.13 13.29 -5.93
CA LYS A 73 -9.57 13.04 -6.09
C LYS A 73 -9.98 12.60 -7.50
N LYS A 74 -9.25 13.05 -8.52
CA LYS A 74 -9.52 12.71 -9.92
C LYS A 74 -9.08 11.27 -10.24
N VAL A 75 -7.99 10.79 -9.65
CA VAL A 75 -7.35 9.53 -10.03
C VAL A 75 -7.49 8.40 -9.00
N LEU A 76 -8.00 8.69 -7.80
CA LEU A 76 -8.24 7.70 -6.76
C LEU A 76 -9.76 7.50 -6.51
N PRO A 77 -10.23 6.25 -6.36
CA PRO A 77 -9.48 4.98 -6.35
C PRO A 77 -8.84 4.66 -7.69
N GLY A 78 -7.59 4.17 -7.66
CA GLY A 78 -6.87 3.86 -8.89
C GLY A 78 -5.40 3.45 -8.67
N PRO A 79 -4.68 3.17 -9.76
CA PRO A 79 -3.34 2.60 -9.73
C PRO A 79 -2.25 3.64 -9.44
N PHE A 80 -2.48 4.51 -8.46
CA PHE A 80 -1.55 5.56 -8.06
C PHE A 80 -1.21 5.48 -6.58
N THR A 81 0.04 5.84 -6.26
CA THR A 81 0.55 6.01 -4.90
C THR A 81 1.11 7.42 -4.77
N PHE A 82 0.66 8.18 -3.78
CA PHE A 82 1.14 9.53 -3.50
C PHE A 82 2.00 9.54 -2.25
N ILE A 83 3.23 10.03 -2.36
CA ILE A 83 4.12 10.26 -1.21
C ILE A 83 3.84 11.66 -0.68
N LEU A 84 3.43 11.73 0.58
CA LEU A 84 3.01 12.96 1.26
C LEU A 84 3.82 13.15 2.54
N GLU A 85 3.91 14.38 3.04
CA GLU A 85 4.48 14.63 4.35
C GLU A 85 3.62 13.99 5.46
N ALA A 86 4.25 13.15 6.29
CA ALA A 86 3.59 12.52 7.44
C ALA A 86 3.40 13.54 8.58
N ASN A 87 2.28 13.43 9.29
CA ASN A 87 2.08 14.12 10.54
C ASN A 87 2.60 13.31 11.74
N ASN A 88 2.41 13.82 12.96
CA ASN A 88 2.91 13.17 14.17
C ASN A 88 2.10 11.94 14.62
N ASN A 89 0.94 11.69 14.02
CA ASN A 89 0.09 10.54 14.35
C ASN A 89 0.57 9.25 13.66
N VAL A 90 1.37 9.39 12.58
CA VAL A 90 1.99 8.21 11.95
C VAL A 90 3.00 7.61 12.93
N PRO A 91 2.87 6.32 13.30
CA PRO A 91 3.81 5.67 14.19
C PRO A 91 5.26 5.81 13.68
N LYS A 92 6.19 6.16 14.58
CA LYS A 92 7.60 6.39 14.20
C LYS A 92 8.24 5.22 13.46
N LEU A 93 7.81 3.99 13.77
CA LEU A 93 8.26 2.77 13.10
C LEU A 93 7.91 2.77 11.60
N LEU A 94 6.83 3.47 11.20
CA LEU A 94 6.28 3.51 9.84
C LEU A 94 6.70 4.75 9.05
N GLN A 95 7.29 5.73 9.73
CA GLN A 95 7.79 6.93 9.05
C GLN A 95 9.08 6.60 8.30
N SER A 96 9.18 7.10 7.07
CA SER A 96 10.45 7.12 6.35
C SER A 96 11.44 8.06 7.07
N ASN A 97 12.73 7.96 6.76
CA ASN A 97 13.73 8.90 7.27
C ASN A 97 13.41 10.36 6.89
N LYS A 98 12.66 10.57 5.81
CA LYS A 98 12.18 11.89 5.34
C LYS A 98 10.86 12.32 6.01
N LYS A 99 10.32 11.55 6.96
CA LYS A 99 9.01 11.79 7.59
C LYS A 99 7.89 11.88 6.55
N THR A 100 7.87 10.97 5.62
CA THR A 100 6.84 10.85 4.58
C THR A 100 6.05 9.57 4.73
N VAL A 101 4.87 9.55 4.15
CA VAL A 101 3.99 8.38 4.07
C VAL A 101 3.47 8.24 2.64
N GLY A 102 3.51 7.02 2.10
CA GLY A 102 2.83 6.69 0.86
C GLY A 102 1.35 6.44 1.12
N ILE A 103 0.48 7.04 0.32
CA ILE A 103 -0.98 6.87 0.39
C ILE A 103 -1.47 6.25 -0.92
N ARG A 104 -2.28 5.20 -0.81
CA ARG A 104 -2.95 4.56 -1.94
C ARG A 104 -4.39 4.21 -1.59
N VAL A 105 -5.29 4.42 -2.55
CA VAL A 105 -6.67 3.92 -2.53
C VAL A 105 -6.84 3.02 -3.75
N PRO A 106 -6.69 1.69 -3.62
CA PRO A 106 -6.80 0.77 -4.76
C PRO A 106 -8.22 0.75 -5.33
N ASN A 107 -8.37 0.65 -6.64
CA ASN A 107 -9.67 0.38 -7.26
C ASN A 107 -10.01 -1.11 -7.17
N ASN A 108 -10.12 -1.61 -5.94
CA ASN A 108 -10.48 -2.99 -5.62
C ASN A 108 -11.41 -3.01 -4.40
N ASN A 109 -12.62 -3.51 -4.58
CA ASN A 109 -13.66 -3.47 -3.54
C ASN A 109 -13.34 -4.37 -2.35
N ILE A 110 -12.61 -5.48 -2.53
CA ILE A 110 -12.27 -6.41 -1.45
C ILE A 110 -11.44 -5.70 -0.39
N ILE A 111 -10.29 -5.16 -0.79
CA ILE A 111 -9.40 -4.51 0.18
C ILE A 111 -9.97 -3.21 0.73
N ARG A 112 -10.66 -2.42 -0.08
CA ARG A 112 -11.29 -1.19 0.39
C ARG A 112 -12.34 -1.47 1.46
N GLU A 113 -13.14 -2.50 1.30
CA GLU A 113 -14.15 -2.90 2.29
C GLU A 113 -13.50 -3.41 3.59
N ILE A 114 -12.40 -4.20 3.50
CA ILE A 114 -11.64 -4.65 4.67
C ILE A 114 -11.12 -3.44 5.46
N VAL A 115 -10.49 -2.49 4.78
CA VAL A 115 -9.94 -1.28 5.41
C VAL A 115 -11.04 -0.40 5.99
N ARG A 116 -12.18 -0.27 5.30
CA ARG A 116 -13.35 0.47 5.78
C ARG A 116 -13.91 -0.14 7.08
N GLN A 117 -14.03 -1.47 7.15
CA GLN A 117 -14.51 -2.16 8.35
C GLN A 117 -13.48 -2.14 9.49
N LEU A 118 -12.18 -2.13 9.17
CA LEU A 118 -11.13 -1.99 10.16
C LEU A 118 -11.14 -0.60 10.82
N GLY A 119 -11.57 0.43 10.08
CA GLY A 119 -11.72 1.81 10.55
C GLY A 119 -10.47 2.68 10.46
N HIS A 120 -9.36 2.13 9.95
CA HIS A 120 -8.10 2.85 9.73
C HIS A 120 -7.28 2.16 8.63
N PRO A 121 -6.26 2.82 8.05
CA PRO A 121 -5.41 2.22 7.01
C PRO A 121 -4.66 0.96 7.48
N ILE A 122 -4.27 0.14 6.54
CA ILE A 122 -3.28 -0.92 6.75
C ILE A 122 -1.94 -0.52 6.15
N LEU A 123 -0.86 -1.00 6.75
CA LEU A 123 0.46 -0.94 6.15
C LEU A 123 0.58 -2.01 5.09
N SER A 124 1.12 -1.67 3.94
CA SER A 124 1.22 -2.58 2.81
C SER A 124 2.49 -2.39 1.98
N THR A 125 2.89 -3.47 1.34
CA THR A 125 3.83 -3.47 0.23
C THR A 125 3.40 -4.50 -0.81
N SER A 126 4.08 -4.51 -1.96
CA SER A 126 3.82 -5.45 -3.04
C SER A 126 4.34 -6.84 -2.73
N VAL A 127 3.58 -7.86 -3.10
CA VAL A 127 4.07 -9.25 -3.15
C VAL A 127 5.03 -9.35 -4.34
N LYS A 128 6.30 -9.69 -4.06
CA LYS A 128 7.35 -9.85 -5.07
C LYS A 128 7.70 -11.31 -5.26
N ASP A 129 8.08 -11.68 -6.48
CA ASP A 129 8.73 -12.94 -6.76
C ASP A 129 10.25 -12.81 -6.61
N ASP A 130 10.93 -13.94 -6.38
CA ASP A 130 12.38 -14.04 -6.37
C ASP A 130 12.92 -14.44 -7.76
N ASP A 131 12.02 -14.61 -8.74
CA ASP A 131 12.36 -14.91 -10.12
C ASP A 131 12.97 -13.68 -10.82
N GLU A 132 14.06 -13.88 -11.56
CA GLU A 132 14.75 -12.80 -12.28
C GLU A 132 13.93 -12.28 -13.49
N VAL A 133 12.97 -13.08 -13.98
CA VAL A 133 12.13 -12.76 -15.16
C VAL A 133 10.76 -12.26 -14.76
N ILE A 134 10.17 -12.81 -13.66
CA ILE A 134 8.84 -12.48 -13.18
C ILE A 134 8.97 -11.74 -11.84
N GLU A 135 8.98 -10.41 -11.89
CA GLU A 135 9.09 -9.61 -10.67
C GLU A 135 7.88 -9.75 -9.72
N TYR A 136 6.70 -10.10 -10.27
CA TYR A 136 5.45 -10.21 -9.49
C TYR A 136 4.65 -11.45 -9.88
N THR A 137 4.31 -12.27 -8.91
CA THR A 137 3.40 -13.41 -9.10
C THR A 137 1.97 -12.89 -9.24
N THR A 138 1.27 -13.31 -10.29
CA THR A 138 -0.11 -12.90 -10.59
C THR A 138 -1.14 -13.94 -10.16
N ASP A 139 -0.74 -15.21 -10.04
CA ASP A 139 -1.60 -16.34 -9.69
C ASP A 139 -1.76 -16.45 -8.17
N PRO A 140 -2.99 -16.32 -7.62
CA PRO A 140 -3.23 -16.44 -6.19
C PRO A 140 -2.90 -17.81 -5.61
N GLU A 141 -2.99 -18.91 -6.40
CA GLU A 141 -2.62 -20.25 -5.94
C GLU A 141 -1.11 -20.34 -5.70
N LEU A 142 -0.29 -19.84 -6.62
CA LEU A 142 1.17 -19.78 -6.47
C LEU A 142 1.58 -18.85 -5.32
N ILE A 143 0.89 -17.72 -5.15
CA ILE A 143 1.09 -16.85 -4.01
C ILE A 143 0.78 -17.60 -2.70
N HIS A 144 -0.33 -18.34 -2.66
CA HIS A 144 -0.67 -19.13 -1.48
C HIS A 144 0.39 -20.19 -1.18
N GLU A 145 0.81 -20.98 -2.17
CA GLU A 145 1.86 -21.99 -1.99
C GLU A 145 3.16 -21.42 -1.42
N LYS A 146 3.56 -20.23 -1.90
CA LYS A 146 4.78 -19.57 -1.45
C LYS A 146 4.68 -18.99 -0.04
N TYR A 147 3.51 -18.45 0.34
CA TYR A 147 3.35 -17.63 1.54
C TYR A 147 2.49 -18.26 2.65
N ASP A 148 1.92 -19.48 2.47
CA ASP A 148 0.98 -20.11 3.41
C ASP A 148 1.49 -20.20 4.85
N ARG A 149 2.81 -20.41 5.02
CA ARG A 149 3.48 -20.50 6.33
C ARG A 149 3.99 -19.18 6.88
N MET A 150 3.93 -18.11 6.08
CA MET A 150 4.48 -16.80 6.42
C MET A 150 3.40 -15.79 6.78
N VAL A 151 2.19 -15.94 6.21
CA VAL A 151 1.05 -15.04 6.42
C VAL A 151 -0.15 -15.80 7.01
N ASP A 152 -1.11 -15.08 7.52
CA ASP A 152 -2.26 -15.69 8.20
C ASP A 152 -3.44 -15.93 7.23
N ILE A 153 -3.57 -15.11 6.17
CA ILE A 153 -4.62 -15.25 5.15
C ILE A 153 -4.06 -14.84 3.80
N VAL A 154 -4.36 -15.63 2.76
CA VAL A 154 -4.24 -15.23 1.35
C VAL A 154 -5.64 -15.15 0.76
N ILE A 155 -6.00 -13.99 0.21
CA ILE A 155 -7.32 -13.74 -0.38
C ILE A 155 -7.21 -13.96 -1.88
N ASP A 156 -7.89 -14.98 -2.39
CA ASP A 156 -8.04 -15.20 -3.82
C ASP A 156 -9.05 -14.20 -4.39
N GLY A 157 -8.60 -13.32 -5.24
CA GLY A 157 -9.39 -12.35 -6.01
C GLY A 157 -9.27 -12.54 -7.52
N GLY A 158 -8.79 -13.72 -7.95
CA GLY A 158 -8.42 -14.01 -9.34
C GLY A 158 -7.00 -13.55 -9.68
N TYR A 159 -6.63 -13.70 -10.94
CA TYR A 159 -5.30 -13.30 -11.41
C TYR A 159 -5.07 -11.80 -11.20
N GLY A 160 -3.92 -11.48 -10.61
CA GLY A 160 -3.45 -10.10 -10.44
C GLY A 160 -2.84 -9.54 -11.73
N ASP A 161 -2.44 -8.27 -11.66
CA ASP A 161 -1.62 -7.64 -12.69
C ASP A 161 -0.12 -7.82 -12.34
N ASN A 162 0.76 -7.61 -13.31
CA ASN A 162 2.22 -7.61 -13.13
C ASN A 162 2.81 -6.18 -13.18
N THR A 163 1.98 -5.16 -13.38
CA THR A 163 2.41 -3.77 -13.44
C THR A 163 2.08 -3.06 -12.12
N PRO A 164 3.08 -2.51 -11.41
CA PRO A 164 2.85 -1.82 -10.15
C PRO A 164 2.16 -0.46 -10.35
N SER A 165 1.74 0.17 -9.24
CA SER A 165 1.18 1.53 -9.26
C SER A 165 2.21 2.57 -9.71
N THR A 166 1.75 3.64 -10.37
CA THR A 166 2.52 4.86 -10.57
C THR A 166 2.73 5.57 -9.24
N VAL A 167 3.95 6.02 -8.95
CA VAL A 167 4.32 6.68 -7.69
C VAL A 167 4.69 8.12 -7.96
N ALA A 168 4.00 9.03 -7.27
CA ALA A 168 4.24 10.47 -7.31
C ALA A 168 4.67 10.99 -5.94
N ASP A 169 5.78 11.72 -5.87
CA ASP A 169 6.21 12.47 -4.68
C ASP A 169 5.59 13.87 -4.73
N CYS A 170 4.86 14.22 -3.68
CA CYS A 170 4.17 15.49 -3.54
C CYS A 170 4.65 16.30 -2.33
N THR A 171 5.81 15.99 -1.80
CA THR A 171 6.35 16.63 -0.59
C THR A 171 6.91 18.03 -0.85
N SER A 172 7.28 18.34 -2.09
CA SER A 172 7.75 19.67 -2.51
C SER A 172 6.61 20.70 -2.69
N GLY A 173 5.35 20.25 -2.77
CA GLY A 173 4.19 21.06 -3.16
C GLY A 173 3.83 20.93 -4.64
N ASP A 174 4.70 20.30 -5.42
CA ASP A 174 4.47 19.90 -6.82
C ASP A 174 4.38 18.38 -6.94
N ILE A 175 3.99 17.87 -8.10
CA ILE A 175 3.87 16.44 -8.37
C ILE A 175 5.11 15.97 -9.15
N GLU A 176 5.96 15.18 -8.51
CA GLU A 176 7.15 14.60 -9.12
C GLU A 176 6.97 13.09 -9.32
N ILE A 177 7.13 12.59 -10.55
CA ILE A 177 6.99 11.16 -10.84
C ILE A 177 8.26 10.42 -10.39
N VAL A 178 8.12 9.58 -9.38
CA VAL A 178 9.21 8.75 -8.84
C VAL A 178 9.30 7.41 -9.59
N ARG A 179 8.15 6.86 -9.97
CA ARG A 179 8.05 5.63 -10.75
C ARG A 179 6.82 5.68 -11.64
N GLU A 180 7.02 5.44 -12.93
CA GLU A 180 5.94 5.17 -13.86
C GLU A 180 5.49 3.71 -13.69
N GLY A 181 4.19 3.49 -13.63
CA GLY A 181 3.54 2.19 -13.48
C GLY A 181 2.24 2.15 -14.29
N LYS A 182 1.23 1.43 -13.79
CA LYS A 182 -0.05 1.25 -14.48
C LYS A 182 -0.87 2.55 -14.61
N GLY A 183 -0.69 3.50 -13.70
CA GLY A 183 -1.39 4.79 -13.75
C GLY A 183 -0.83 5.70 -14.84
N ASP A 184 -1.70 6.24 -15.70
CA ASP A 184 -1.31 7.16 -16.76
C ASP A 184 -0.83 8.50 -16.18
N ILE A 185 0.46 8.80 -16.38
CA ILE A 185 1.10 10.02 -15.87
C ILE A 185 0.55 11.31 -16.50
N SER A 186 -0.02 11.24 -17.70
CA SER A 186 -0.61 12.42 -18.36
C SER A 186 -1.78 13.03 -17.59
N ILE A 187 -2.42 12.24 -16.73
CA ILE A 187 -3.56 12.68 -15.91
C ILE A 187 -3.09 13.48 -14.67
N LEU A 188 -1.81 13.35 -14.29
CA LEU A 188 -1.21 14.03 -13.14
C LEU A 188 -0.66 15.43 -13.47
N GLN A 189 -0.62 15.78 -14.75
CA GLN A 189 -0.14 17.07 -15.27
C GLN A 189 -1.22 18.14 -15.25
#